data_e6b446c3ec52edcefbb08bc3465980ba
#
_entry.id   e6b446c3ec52edcefbb08bc3465980ba
#
_cell.length_a   1.000
_cell.length_b   1.000
_cell.length_c   1.000
_cell.angle_alpha   90.00
_cell.angle_beta   90.00
_cell.angle_gamma   90.00
#
_symmetry.space_group_name_H-M   'P 1'
#
loop_
_entity.id
_entity.type
_entity.pdbx_description
1 polymer ?
#
loop_
_entity_poly.entity_id
_entity_poly.type
_entity_poly.pdbx_seq_one_letter_code
_entity_poly.pdbx_strand_id
1 'polypeptide(L)'
;MGHRAEELLLSIPEIQTVARKTGRAELDEHALGVNLSEIEAPFELKDRSRNELMADVREKLGTITGANIEIGQPISHRIDAMLSGTKANIAIKLFGDDLNKMFSLGNQIKEAIGNIPGIADLNVEQQIERPQLKITPKREMLAKYGITLPEFSEYINVALAGEVISQVYEQGK
;
A
#
# COMPACT_ATOMS: atom_id res chain seq x y z
N MET A 1 -13.66 -2.30 1.84
CA MET A 1 -12.71 -2.78 2.86
C MET A 1 -12.17 -1.62 3.70
N GLY A 2 -11.49 -0.61 3.12
CA GLY A 2 -10.89 0.49 3.88
C GLY A 2 -11.86 1.22 4.83
N HIS A 3 -13.07 1.56 4.36
CA HIS A 3 -14.09 2.18 5.21
C HIS A 3 -14.49 1.30 6.40
N ARG A 4 -14.59 -0.02 6.19
CA ARG A 4 -14.86 -0.95 7.27
C ARG A 4 -13.73 -1.00 8.31
N ALA A 5 -12.48 -0.89 7.87
CA ALA A 5 -11.34 -0.80 8.78
C ALA A 5 -11.37 0.50 9.62
N GLU A 6 -11.73 1.62 9.02
CA GLU A 6 -11.92 2.90 9.72
C GLU A 6 -13.00 2.80 10.81
N GLU A 7 -14.17 2.22 10.48
CA GLU A 7 -15.25 2.01 11.44
C GLU A 7 -14.83 1.13 12.63
N LEU A 8 -14.12 0.03 12.35
CA LEU A 8 -13.62 -0.88 13.37
C LEU A 8 -12.59 -0.19 14.28
N LEU A 9 -11.66 0.57 13.70
CA LEU A 9 -10.68 1.32 14.48
C LEU A 9 -11.33 2.39 15.34
N LEU A 10 -12.26 3.17 14.80
CA LEU A 10 -13.01 4.19 15.58
C LEU A 10 -13.92 3.59 16.65
N SER A 11 -14.23 2.29 16.59
CA SER A 11 -14.95 1.59 17.67
C SER A 11 -14.10 1.33 18.91
N ILE A 12 -12.79 1.60 18.84
CA ILE A 12 -11.82 1.40 19.94
C ILE A 12 -11.71 2.71 20.73
N PRO A 13 -12.00 2.72 22.04
CA PRO A 13 -12.07 3.95 22.84
C PRO A 13 -10.79 4.78 22.91
N GLU A 14 -9.63 4.17 22.67
CA GLU A 14 -8.32 4.83 22.65
C GLU A 14 -8.02 5.50 21.30
N ILE A 15 -8.78 5.21 20.26
CA ILE A 15 -8.61 5.77 18.91
C ILE A 15 -9.71 6.79 18.66
N GLN A 16 -9.33 8.06 18.54
CA GLN A 16 -10.29 9.15 18.35
C GLN A 16 -10.40 9.60 16.89
N THR A 17 -9.32 9.43 16.15
CA THR A 17 -9.24 9.86 14.76
C THR A 17 -8.57 8.80 13.92
N VAL A 18 -9.00 8.71 12.65
CA VAL A 18 -8.42 7.81 11.66
C VAL A 18 -8.25 8.56 10.34
N ALA A 19 -7.10 8.41 9.71
CA ALA A 19 -6.85 8.95 8.38
C ALA A 19 -6.40 7.82 7.45
N ARG A 20 -6.99 7.74 6.25
CA ARG A 20 -6.69 6.71 5.27
C ARG A 20 -6.26 7.29 3.93
N LYS A 21 -5.18 6.75 3.41
CA LYS A 21 -4.78 6.89 2.01
C LYS A 21 -5.07 5.58 1.29
N THR A 22 -5.70 5.62 0.13
CA THR A 22 -5.97 4.44 -0.68
C THR A 22 -5.52 4.68 -2.11
N GLY A 23 -4.70 3.76 -2.62
CA GLY A 23 -4.23 3.80 -3.99
C GLY A 23 -3.20 4.89 -4.24
N ARG A 24 -3.15 5.34 -5.50
CA ARG A 24 -2.20 6.34 -5.98
C ARG A 24 -2.82 7.72 -5.95
N ALA A 25 -2.16 8.68 -5.31
CA ALA A 25 -2.43 10.08 -5.53
C ALA A 25 -1.73 10.54 -6.82
N GLU A 26 -2.38 11.41 -7.58
CA GLU A 26 -1.75 12.09 -8.71
C GLU A 26 -0.61 12.96 -8.18
N LEU A 27 0.52 12.98 -8.90
CA LEU A 27 1.71 13.76 -8.56
C LEU A 27 2.41 13.35 -7.23
N ASP A 28 2.09 12.21 -6.66
CA ASP A 28 2.79 11.68 -5.47
C ASP A 28 3.93 10.76 -5.89
N GLU A 29 5.16 11.13 -5.54
CA GLU A 29 6.36 10.32 -5.78
C GLU A 29 6.35 8.99 -5.01
N HIS A 30 5.59 8.92 -3.90
CA HIS A 30 5.48 7.74 -3.04
C HIS A 30 4.14 7.00 -3.24
N ALA A 31 3.67 6.96 -4.47
CA ALA A 31 2.40 6.36 -4.81
C ALA A 31 2.29 4.88 -4.40
N LEU A 32 1.31 4.57 -3.57
CA LEU A 32 0.92 3.20 -3.25
C LEU A 32 0.29 2.51 -4.47
N GLY A 33 0.33 1.19 -4.50
CA GLY A 33 -0.45 0.44 -5.48
C GLY A 33 -1.95 0.69 -5.30
N VAL A 34 -2.72 0.64 -6.39
CA VAL A 34 -4.18 0.88 -6.37
C VAL A 34 -4.97 -0.03 -5.43
N ASN A 35 -4.38 -1.15 -5.07
CA ASN A 35 -4.94 -2.15 -4.14
C ASN A 35 -4.44 -2.00 -2.71
N LEU A 36 -3.64 -0.98 -2.40
CA LEU A 36 -3.09 -0.75 -1.07
C LEU A 36 -3.79 0.42 -0.38
N SER A 37 -3.96 0.29 0.92
CA SER A 37 -4.41 1.36 1.80
C SER A 37 -3.46 1.47 2.99
N GLU A 38 -3.12 2.69 3.36
CA GLU A 38 -2.39 3.01 4.57
C GLU A 38 -3.33 3.78 5.49
N ILE A 39 -3.47 3.29 6.72
CA ILE A 39 -4.38 3.85 7.71
C ILE A 39 -3.56 4.31 8.92
N GLU A 40 -3.62 5.58 9.21
CA GLU A 40 -3.04 6.16 10.42
C GLU A 40 -4.13 6.30 11.47
N ALA A 41 -3.91 5.70 12.64
CA ALA A 41 -4.84 5.68 13.76
C ALA A 41 -4.07 6.01 15.05
N PRO A 42 -3.83 7.29 15.36
CA PRO A 42 -3.22 7.69 16.61
C PRO A 42 -4.10 7.28 17.79
N PHE A 43 -3.48 6.82 18.87
CA PHE A 43 -4.19 6.38 20.07
C PHE A 43 -3.59 6.95 21.36
N GLU A 44 -4.44 7.10 22.35
CA GLU A 44 -4.05 7.42 23.73
C GLU A 44 -4.41 6.26 24.64
N LEU A 45 -3.39 5.68 25.31
CA LEU A 45 -3.62 4.58 26.26
C LEU A 45 -4.43 5.10 27.45
N LYS A 46 -5.45 4.33 27.84
CA LYS A 46 -6.29 4.58 29.03
C LYS A 46 -5.97 3.54 30.09
N ASP A 47 -6.87 2.61 30.31
CA ASP A 47 -6.79 1.64 31.41
C ASP A 47 -6.04 0.35 31.05
N ARG A 48 -5.84 0.07 29.77
CA ARG A 48 -5.19 -1.14 29.28
C ARG A 48 -3.80 -0.88 28.71
N SER A 49 -2.98 -1.92 28.73
CA SER A 49 -1.62 -1.88 28.17
C SER A 49 -1.64 -1.75 26.63
N ARG A 50 -0.52 -1.29 26.06
CA ARG A 50 -0.33 -1.25 24.60
C ARG A 50 -0.52 -2.63 23.94
N ASN A 51 -0.07 -3.69 24.60
CA ASN A 51 -0.19 -5.05 24.07
C ASN A 51 -1.66 -5.48 23.99
N GLU A 52 -2.45 -5.21 25.01
CA GLU A 52 -3.89 -5.49 25.00
C GLU A 52 -4.62 -4.67 23.93
N LEU A 53 -4.27 -3.40 23.77
CA LEU A 53 -4.82 -2.57 22.70
C LEU A 53 -4.47 -3.15 21.32
N MET A 54 -3.22 -3.55 21.09
CA MET A 54 -2.81 -4.13 19.81
C MET A 54 -3.47 -5.48 19.54
N ALA A 55 -3.74 -6.28 20.56
CA ALA A 55 -4.50 -7.52 20.43
C ALA A 55 -5.95 -7.25 19.99
N ASP A 56 -6.64 -6.29 20.60
CA ASP A 56 -8.00 -5.88 20.22
C ASP A 56 -8.05 -5.32 18.78
N VAL A 57 -7.07 -4.49 18.41
CA VAL A 57 -6.95 -3.99 17.02
C VAL A 57 -6.82 -5.15 16.03
N ARG A 58 -5.96 -6.15 16.32
CA ARG A 58 -5.78 -7.32 15.46
C ARG A 58 -7.05 -8.16 15.37
N GLU A 59 -7.70 -8.40 16.49
CA GLU A 59 -8.96 -9.17 16.55
C GLU A 59 -10.02 -8.51 15.68
N LYS A 60 -10.25 -7.21 15.86
CA LYS A 60 -11.25 -6.46 15.09
C LYS A 60 -10.93 -6.41 13.59
N LEU A 61 -9.71 -6.04 13.24
CA LEU A 61 -9.30 -5.96 11.85
C LEU A 61 -9.23 -7.34 11.18
N GLY A 62 -8.92 -8.41 11.93
CA GLY A 62 -8.95 -9.79 11.45
C GLY A 62 -10.32 -10.27 10.94
N THR A 63 -11.40 -9.55 11.29
CA THR A 63 -12.75 -9.81 10.75
C THR A 63 -12.91 -9.38 9.29
N ILE A 64 -11.97 -8.60 8.76
CA ILE A 64 -12.00 -8.14 7.37
C ILE A 64 -11.43 -9.24 6.47
N THR A 65 -12.29 -9.88 5.71
CA THR A 65 -11.88 -10.92 4.75
C THR A 65 -11.35 -10.33 3.44
N GLY A 66 -10.37 -10.98 2.83
CA GLY A 66 -9.83 -10.60 1.53
C GLY A 66 -8.83 -9.45 1.55
N ALA A 67 -8.30 -9.09 2.71
CA ALA A 67 -7.21 -8.14 2.86
C ALA A 67 -6.10 -8.73 3.74
N ASN A 68 -4.86 -8.46 3.38
CA ASN A 68 -3.72 -8.67 4.27
C ASN A 68 -3.54 -7.39 5.10
N ILE A 69 -3.47 -7.55 6.42
CA ILE A 69 -3.37 -6.42 7.34
C ILE A 69 -2.05 -6.55 8.10
N GLU A 70 -1.29 -5.47 8.11
CA GLU A 70 -0.06 -5.31 8.86
C GLU A 70 -0.21 -4.14 9.83
N ILE A 71 0.17 -4.34 11.09
CA ILE A 71 0.09 -3.33 12.12
C ILE A 71 1.49 -2.96 12.57
N GLY A 72 1.85 -1.70 12.44
CA GLY A 72 3.18 -1.24 12.80
C GLY A 72 3.22 0.25 13.14
N GLN A 73 4.42 0.76 13.26
CA GLN A 73 4.68 2.17 13.50
C GLN A 73 5.19 2.84 12.22
N PRO A 74 4.78 4.08 11.92
CA PRO A 74 5.15 4.75 10.67
C PRO A 74 6.66 4.85 10.44
N ILE A 75 7.44 5.13 11.49
CA ILE A 75 8.90 5.28 11.39
C ILE A 75 9.58 3.92 11.17
N SER A 76 9.22 2.90 11.94
CA SER A 76 9.77 1.55 11.79
C SER A 76 9.49 1.00 10.39
N HIS A 77 8.26 1.13 9.91
CA HIS A 77 7.88 0.67 8.57
C HIS A 77 8.68 1.33 7.45
N ARG A 78 9.02 2.63 7.59
CA ARG A 78 9.86 3.32 6.59
C ARG A 78 11.29 2.81 6.62
N ILE A 79 11.86 2.61 7.80
CA ILE A 79 13.23 2.10 7.96
C ILE A 79 13.31 0.67 7.43
N ASP A 80 12.37 -0.20 7.81
CA ASP A 80 12.32 -1.59 7.36
C ASP A 80 12.16 -1.68 5.85
N ALA A 81 11.30 -0.87 5.25
CA ALA A 81 11.11 -0.80 3.79
C ALA A 81 12.39 -0.33 3.06
N MET A 82 13.12 0.61 3.63
CA MET A 82 14.39 1.08 3.03
C MET A 82 15.51 0.03 3.12
N LEU A 83 15.58 -0.73 4.21
CA LEU A 83 16.65 -1.70 4.45
C LEU A 83 16.39 -3.05 3.80
N SER A 84 15.16 -3.55 3.88
CA SER A 84 14.79 -4.90 3.42
C SER A 84 13.92 -4.92 2.16
N GLY A 85 13.39 -3.78 1.76
CA GLY A 85 12.39 -3.65 0.68
C GLY A 85 10.99 -4.12 1.10
N THR A 86 10.78 -4.43 2.38
CA THR A 86 9.47 -4.79 2.95
C THR A 86 9.19 -3.98 4.20
N LYS A 87 7.93 -3.81 4.55
CA LYS A 87 7.52 -3.10 5.78
C LYS A 87 7.53 -4.00 7.02
N ALA A 88 7.89 -5.28 6.88
CA ALA A 88 7.91 -6.28 7.94
C ALA A 88 9.28 -6.36 8.63
N ASN A 89 9.30 -6.65 9.94
CA ASN A 89 10.52 -6.83 10.72
C ASN A 89 11.34 -8.05 10.26
N ILE A 90 10.66 -9.08 9.75
CA ILE A 90 11.28 -10.29 9.20
C ILE A 90 10.72 -10.53 7.81
N ALA A 91 11.60 -10.69 6.83
CA ALA A 91 11.23 -11.00 5.46
C ALA A 91 11.87 -12.32 5.02
N ILE A 92 11.03 -13.26 4.59
CA ILE A 92 11.47 -14.50 3.94
C ILE A 92 11.35 -14.29 2.43
N LYS A 93 12.47 -14.26 1.72
CA LYS A 93 12.50 -14.04 0.27
C LYS A 93 12.61 -15.37 -0.46
N LEU A 94 11.64 -15.64 -1.34
CA LEU A 94 11.66 -16.76 -2.27
C LEU A 94 12.12 -16.26 -3.63
N PHE A 95 13.00 -17.00 -4.28
CA PHE A 95 13.53 -16.71 -5.61
C PHE A 95 13.18 -17.84 -6.56
N GLY A 96 12.72 -17.50 -7.76
CA GLY A 96 12.38 -18.47 -8.80
C GLY A 96 11.77 -17.79 -10.02
N ASP A 97 11.62 -18.54 -11.09
CA ASP A 97 11.14 -18.04 -12.39
C ASP A 97 9.60 -18.16 -12.53
N ASP A 98 8.96 -18.99 -11.71
CA ASP A 98 7.52 -19.25 -11.76
C ASP A 98 6.83 -18.62 -10.54
N LEU A 99 6.15 -17.48 -10.77
CA LEU A 99 5.46 -16.72 -9.74
C LEU A 99 4.33 -17.51 -9.05
N ASN A 100 3.59 -18.33 -9.79
CA ASN A 100 2.50 -19.12 -9.23
C ASN A 100 3.03 -20.21 -8.29
N LYS A 101 4.12 -20.85 -8.68
CA LYS A 101 4.80 -21.85 -7.86
C LYS A 101 5.39 -21.20 -6.59
N MET A 102 6.01 -20.03 -6.73
CA MET A 102 6.54 -19.28 -5.58
C MET A 102 5.42 -18.88 -4.61
N PHE A 103 4.29 -18.40 -5.11
CA PHE A 103 3.14 -18.07 -4.28
C PHE A 103 2.59 -19.30 -3.53
N SER A 104 2.49 -20.44 -4.21
CA SER A 104 2.08 -21.70 -3.59
C SER A 104 3.06 -22.13 -2.49
N LEU A 105 4.37 -22.07 -2.73
CA LEU A 105 5.40 -22.36 -1.73
C LEU A 105 5.37 -21.37 -0.55
N GLY A 106 5.13 -20.08 -0.84
CA GLY A 106 4.97 -19.06 0.20
C GLY A 106 3.82 -19.40 1.16
N ASN A 107 2.70 -19.85 0.64
CA ASN A 107 1.57 -20.29 1.48
C ASN A 107 1.91 -21.55 2.29
N GLN A 108 2.63 -22.52 1.74
CA GLN A 108 3.09 -23.69 2.51
C GLN A 108 4.04 -23.29 3.64
N ILE A 109 4.95 -22.35 3.39
CA ILE A 109 5.83 -21.80 4.43
C ILE A 109 4.99 -21.09 5.50
N LYS A 110 4.03 -20.26 5.10
CA LYS A 110 3.11 -19.57 6.02
C LYS A 110 2.40 -20.55 6.93
N GLU A 111 1.87 -21.65 6.40
CA GLU A 111 1.23 -22.69 7.19
C GLU A 111 2.20 -23.37 8.16
N ALA A 112 3.41 -23.68 7.70
CA ALA A 112 4.42 -24.37 8.51
C ALA A 112 4.90 -23.55 9.71
N ILE A 113 5.04 -22.24 9.56
CA ILE A 113 5.58 -21.34 10.60
C ILE A 113 4.51 -20.58 11.38
N GLY A 114 3.25 -20.62 10.95
CA GLY A 114 2.16 -19.83 11.53
C GLY A 114 1.87 -20.11 13.00
N ASN A 115 2.27 -21.30 13.50
CA ASN A 115 2.07 -21.70 14.89
C ASN A 115 3.29 -21.42 15.80
N ILE A 116 4.34 -20.79 15.28
CA ILE A 116 5.54 -20.48 16.09
C ILE A 116 5.21 -19.33 17.04
N PRO A 117 5.40 -19.49 18.36
CA PRO A 117 5.13 -18.43 19.32
C PRO A 117 5.96 -17.16 19.01
N GLY A 118 5.32 -16.00 19.05
CA GLY A 118 5.95 -14.72 18.79
C GLY A 118 5.84 -14.23 17.35
N ILE A 119 5.34 -15.05 16.41
CA ILE A 119 5.00 -14.59 15.06
C ILE A 119 3.62 -13.94 15.08
N ALA A 120 3.54 -12.70 14.60
CA ALA A 120 2.30 -11.97 14.39
C ALA A 120 2.29 -11.38 12.98
N ASP A 121 1.09 -11.12 12.45
CA ASP A 121 0.87 -10.45 11.17
C ASP A 121 1.60 -11.14 9.99
N LEU A 122 1.62 -12.48 9.99
CA LEU A 122 2.30 -13.30 8.98
C LEU A 122 1.52 -13.29 7.65
N ASN A 123 2.07 -12.64 6.66
CA ASN A 123 1.46 -12.48 5.35
C ASN A 123 2.38 -13.01 4.22
N VAL A 124 1.75 -13.50 3.16
CA VAL A 124 2.42 -13.78 1.88
C VAL A 124 2.10 -12.64 0.95
N GLU A 125 3.12 -12.07 0.30
CA GLU A 125 2.91 -11.00 -0.67
C GLU A 125 2.02 -11.50 -1.81
N GLN A 126 0.95 -10.76 -2.08
CA GLN A 126 0.01 -11.13 -3.14
C GLN A 126 0.57 -10.77 -4.50
N GLN A 127 0.68 -11.77 -5.35
CA GLN A 127 0.96 -11.61 -6.77
C GLN A 127 -0.36 -11.29 -7.49
N ILE A 128 -0.71 -10.01 -7.56
CA ILE A 128 -1.93 -9.56 -8.23
C ILE A 128 -1.56 -9.04 -9.61
N GLU A 129 -2.18 -9.61 -10.64
CA GLU A 129 -2.13 -9.03 -11.98
C GLU A 129 -2.78 -7.65 -11.95
N ARG A 130 -2.00 -6.63 -12.32
CA ARG A 130 -2.50 -5.26 -12.41
C ARG A 130 -2.76 -4.92 -13.87
N PRO A 131 -3.99 -4.51 -14.21
CA PRO A 131 -4.27 -4.00 -15.54
C PRO A 131 -3.34 -2.82 -15.86
N GLN A 132 -2.70 -2.88 -17.00
CA GLN A 132 -1.82 -1.80 -17.49
C GLN A 132 -2.32 -1.29 -18.83
N LEU A 133 -2.37 0.02 -18.97
CA LEU A 133 -2.62 0.66 -20.26
C LEU A 133 -1.28 0.95 -20.93
N LYS A 134 -0.96 0.19 -21.98
CA LYS A 134 0.22 0.43 -22.82
C LYS A 134 -0.17 1.28 -24.01
N ILE A 135 0.31 2.50 -24.07
CA ILE A 135 0.08 3.45 -25.16
C ILE A 135 1.30 3.42 -26.09
N THR A 136 1.10 2.99 -27.32
CA THR A 136 2.17 2.92 -28.31
C THR A 136 1.88 3.86 -29.47
N PRO A 137 2.75 4.85 -29.73
CA PRO A 137 2.55 5.80 -30.82
C PRO A 137 2.72 5.11 -32.19
N LYS A 138 1.86 5.47 -33.14
CA LYS A 138 2.04 5.12 -34.56
C LYS A 138 3.00 6.13 -35.18
N ARG A 139 4.28 5.77 -35.27
CA ARG A 139 5.36 6.68 -35.72
C ARG A 139 5.10 7.32 -37.07
N GLU A 140 4.50 6.59 -38.03
CA GLU A 140 4.13 7.10 -39.34
C GLU A 140 3.09 8.22 -39.25
N MET A 141 2.13 8.09 -38.30
CA MET A 141 1.12 9.13 -38.09
C MET A 141 1.72 10.35 -37.38
N LEU A 142 2.61 10.15 -36.41
CA LEU A 142 3.34 11.27 -35.81
C LEU A 142 4.09 12.08 -36.87
N ALA A 143 4.84 11.41 -37.73
CA ALA A 143 5.57 12.05 -38.83
C ALA A 143 4.63 12.79 -39.79
N LYS A 144 3.48 12.17 -40.14
CA LYS A 144 2.48 12.80 -41.01
C LYS A 144 1.92 14.10 -40.46
N TYR A 145 1.74 14.17 -39.14
CA TYR A 145 1.21 15.37 -38.45
C TYR A 145 2.30 16.30 -37.91
N GLY A 146 3.57 16.00 -38.14
CA GLY A 146 4.70 16.81 -37.69
C GLY A 146 4.89 16.80 -36.15
N ILE A 147 4.38 15.75 -35.47
CA ILE A 147 4.47 15.60 -34.02
C ILE A 147 5.71 14.78 -33.69
N THR A 148 6.54 15.26 -32.79
CA THR A 148 7.70 14.53 -32.27
C THR A 148 7.31 13.52 -31.19
N LEU A 149 8.16 12.55 -30.92
CA LEU A 149 7.92 11.58 -29.85
C LEU A 149 7.89 12.23 -28.45
N PRO A 150 8.76 13.21 -28.13
CA PRO A 150 8.66 13.96 -26.87
C PRO A 150 7.32 14.67 -26.70
N GLU A 151 6.86 15.43 -27.71
CA GLU A 151 5.57 16.14 -27.66
C GLU A 151 4.40 15.16 -27.44
N PHE A 152 4.41 14.02 -28.10
CA PHE A 152 3.42 12.96 -27.86
C PHE A 152 3.46 12.46 -26.42
N SER A 153 4.66 12.19 -25.89
CA SER A 153 4.81 11.70 -24.51
C SER A 153 4.35 12.73 -23.47
N GLU A 154 4.69 13.99 -23.69
CA GLU A 154 4.25 15.12 -22.87
C GLU A 154 2.72 15.26 -22.87
N TYR A 155 2.11 15.22 -24.05
CA TYR A 155 0.65 15.25 -24.19
C TYR A 155 -0.03 14.11 -23.41
N ILE A 156 0.49 12.89 -23.52
CA ILE A 156 -0.05 11.73 -22.80
C ILE A 156 0.12 11.90 -21.27
N ASN A 157 1.27 12.40 -20.82
CA ASN A 157 1.50 12.67 -19.41
C ASN A 157 0.51 13.71 -18.87
N VAL A 158 0.35 14.82 -19.55
CA VAL A 158 -0.60 15.87 -19.14
C VAL A 158 -2.04 15.34 -19.13
N ALA A 159 -2.42 14.60 -20.17
CA ALA A 159 -3.79 14.10 -20.31
C ALA A 159 -4.17 13.01 -19.30
N LEU A 160 -3.21 12.16 -18.86
CA LEU A 160 -3.49 11.01 -18.01
C LEU A 160 -2.98 11.17 -16.58
N ALA A 161 -1.87 11.85 -16.36
CA ALA A 161 -1.29 12.08 -15.04
C ALA A 161 -1.57 13.47 -14.48
N GLY A 162 -1.94 14.42 -15.34
CA GLY A 162 -2.07 15.83 -14.97
C GLY A 162 -0.74 16.55 -14.83
N GLU A 163 -0.77 17.87 -14.82
CA GLU A 163 0.38 18.73 -14.57
C GLU A 163 -0.03 19.90 -13.68
N VAL A 164 0.87 20.29 -12.78
CA VAL A 164 0.66 21.48 -11.94
C VAL A 164 0.90 22.72 -12.78
N ILE A 165 -0.17 23.40 -13.20
CA ILE A 165 -0.10 24.61 -14.02
C ILE A 165 0.09 25.89 -13.21
N SER A 166 -0.32 25.91 -11.93
CA SER A 166 -0.12 27.03 -11.01
C SER A 166 -0.30 26.59 -9.57
N GLN A 167 0.24 27.38 -8.65
CA GLN A 167 0.03 27.24 -7.21
C GLN A 167 -0.63 28.51 -6.68
N VAL A 168 -1.65 28.35 -5.85
CA VAL A 168 -2.32 29.45 -5.17
C VAL A 168 -1.91 29.43 -3.70
N TYR A 169 -1.37 30.53 -3.23
CA TYR A 169 -0.99 30.69 -1.83
C TYR A 169 -2.07 31.51 -1.10
N GLU A 170 -2.77 30.88 -0.19
CA GLU A 170 -3.74 31.55 0.65
C GLU A 170 -3.22 31.64 2.09
N GLN A 171 -3.22 32.83 2.68
CA GLN A 171 -2.82 33.08 4.06
C GLN A 171 -1.44 32.53 4.44
N GLY A 172 -0.49 32.46 3.50
CA GLY A 172 0.86 31.99 3.74
C GLY A 172 1.01 30.46 3.83
N LYS A 173 0.03 29.74 3.35
CA LYS A 173 0.06 28.28 3.23
C LYS A 173 -0.05 27.85 1.78
#